data_6dbad55f5e3f74b9a5634d7c6e0abc00
#
_entry.id   6dbad55f5e3f74b9a5634d7c6e0abc00
#
_cell.length_a   1.000
_cell.length_b   1.000
_cell.length_c   1.000
_cell.angle_alpha   90.00
_cell.angle_beta   90.00
_cell.angle_gamma   90.00
#
_symmetry.space_group_name_H-M   'P 1'
#
loop_
_entity.id
_entity.type
_entity.pdbx_description
1 polymer ?
#
loop_
_entity_poly.entity_id
_entity_poly.type
_entity_poly.pdbx_seq_one_letter_code
_entity_poly.pdbx_strand_id
1 'polypeptide(L)'
;MKILIVSDEESPYLWDYYTPGRLAGIDMILSAGDLKASYLSFLVTMANRPLLYVPGNHDAAYAAAPPEGCDCVDGKLVTVNGLRILGFGGSPMYSGGPHQYTERQMEARIRKLGWKIRRAGGRLRGPSKRTSAQDEAFCAA
;
A
#
# COMPACT_ATOMS: atom_id res chain seq x y z
N MET A 1 -9.01 6.84 -13.84
CA MET A 1 -8.13 7.00 -12.69
C MET A 1 -6.78 6.38 -13.01
N LYS A 2 -5.67 7.09 -12.79
CA LYS A 2 -4.30 6.62 -13.03
C LYS A 2 -3.60 6.44 -11.70
N ILE A 3 -3.12 5.23 -11.41
CA ILE A 3 -2.46 4.87 -10.16
C ILE A 3 -1.00 4.53 -10.46
N LEU A 4 -0.07 5.13 -9.72
CA LEU A 4 1.33 4.72 -9.71
C LEU A 4 1.54 3.69 -8.59
N ILE A 5 2.11 2.53 -8.92
CA ILE A 5 2.49 1.52 -7.92
C ILE A 5 4.01 1.46 -7.86
N VAL A 6 4.56 1.46 -6.64
CA VAL A 6 6.01 1.39 -6.36
C VAL A 6 6.28 0.36 -5.28
N SER A 7 7.39 -0.40 -5.41
CA SER A 7 7.85 -1.38 -4.42
C SER A 7 9.31 -1.72 -4.63
N ASP A 8 9.98 -2.22 -3.59
CA ASP A 8 11.31 -2.84 -3.55
C ASP A 8 12.47 -1.92 -3.94
N GLU A 9 12.39 -1.21 -5.05
CA GLU A 9 13.49 -0.38 -5.54
C GLU A 9 13.03 1.06 -5.82
N GLU A 10 13.82 2.02 -5.35
CA GLU A 10 13.61 3.43 -5.68
C GLU A 10 13.98 3.66 -7.15
N SER A 11 13.02 4.11 -7.94
CA SER A 11 13.28 4.44 -9.34
C SER A 11 14.13 5.71 -9.46
N PRO A 12 15.38 5.63 -10.00
CA PRO A 12 16.20 6.81 -10.23
C PRO A 12 15.50 7.84 -11.12
N TYR A 13 14.67 7.37 -12.03
CA TYR A 13 13.87 8.24 -12.90
C TYR A 13 12.88 9.12 -12.14
N LEU A 14 12.31 8.61 -11.05
CA LEU A 14 11.34 9.32 -10.22
C LEU A 14 11.99 10.08 -9.05
N TRP A 15 13.27 9.83 -8.75
CA TRP A 15 13.98 10.40 -7.65
C TRP A 15 15.17 11.25 -8.11
N ASP A 16 16.30 10.62 -8.51
CA ASP A 16 17.56 11.29 -8.80
C ASP A 16 17.47 12.19 -10.04
N TYR A 17 16.75 11.73 -11.05
CA TYR A 17 16.57 12.43 -12.33
C TYR A 17 15.18 13.01 -12.47
N TYR A 18 14.54 13.35 -11.34
CA TYR A 18 13.21 13.93 -11.38
C TYR A 18 13.16 15.24 -12.18
N THR A 19 12.14 15.34 -13.01
CA THR A 19 11.82 16.60 -13.69
C THR A 19 10.36 16.96 -13.41
N PRO A 20 10.04 18.27 -13.22
CA PRO A 20 8.68 18.71 -12.99
C PRO A 20 7.71 18.16 -14.04
N GLY A 21 6.55 17.71 -13.61
CA GLY A 21 5.51 17.16 -14.48
C GLY A 21 5.57 15.65 -14.72
N ARG A 22 6.62 14.94 -14.30
CA ARG A 22 6.70 13.47 -14.47
C ARG A 22 5.55 12.71 -13.80
N LEU A 23 5.09 13.21 -12.68
CA LEU A 23 3.96 12.64 -11.94
C LEU A 23 2.63 13.30 -12.30
N ALA A 24 2.59 14.12 -13.37
CA ALA A 24 1.37 14.78 -13.80
C ALA A 24 0.32 13.76 -14.28
N GLY A 25 -0.93 14.01 -13.89
CA GLY A 25 -2.06 13.17 -14.26
C GLY A 25 -2.15 11.84 -13.50
N ILE A 26 -1.30 11.63 -12.47
CA ILE A 26 -1.48 10.54 -11.50
C ILE A 26 -2.53 11.00 -10.48
N ASP A 27 -3.48 10.12 -10.18
CA ASP A 27 -4.54 10.39 -9.22
C ASP A 27 -4.20 9.91 -7.80
N MET A 28 -3.33 8.90 -7.69
CA MET A 28 -2.93 8.29 -6.43
C MET A 28 -1.65 7.48 -6.60
N ILE A 29 -0.91 7.30 -5.50
CA ILE A 29 0.27 6.44 -5.43
C ILE A 29 0.02 5.34 -4.39
N LEU A 30 0.38 4.10 -4.73
CA LEU A 30 0.37 2.95 -3.83
C LEU A 30 1.79 2.42 -3.69
N SER A 31 2.26 2.27 -2.44
CA SER A 31 3.53 1.61 -2.14
C SER A 31 3.27 0.24 -1.51
N ALA A 32 3.87 -0.79 -2.12
CA ALA A 32 3.76 -2.16 -1.66
C ALA A 32 4.92 -2.58 -0.72
N GLY A 33 5.69 -1.63 -0.19
CA GLY A 33 6.73 -1.86 0.82
C GLY A 33 8.15 -1.86 0.28
N ASP A 34 9.10 -2.03 1.21
CA ASP A 34 10.54 -2.14 0.99
C ASP A 34 11.18 -0.93 0.26
N LEU A 35 10.74 0.28 0.62
CA LEU A 35 11.22 1.55 0.08
C LEU A 35 11.64 2.50 1.20
N LYS A 36 12.55 3.44 0.95
CA LYS A 36 12.91 4.45 1.95
C LYS A 36 11.76 5.40 2.24
N ALA A 37 11.55 5.74 3.51
CA ALA A 37 10.56 6.73 3.92
C ALA A 37 10.74 8.07 3.19
N SER A 38 11.99 8.52 3.01
CA SER A 38 12.32 9.75 2.29
C SER A 38 11.89 9.73 0.82
N TYR A 39 11.99 8.55 0.16
CA TYR A 39 11.53 8.39 -1.21
C TYR A 39 10.01 8.55 -1.32
N LEU A 40 9.25 7.92 -0.43
CA LEU A 40 7.80 8.06 -0.41
C LEU A 40 7.38 9.50 -0.09
N SER A 41 8.03 10.14 0.89
CA SER A 41 7.79 11.54 1.24
C SER A 41 8.10 12.50 0.06
N PHE A 42 9.12 12.19 -0.72
CA PHE A 42 9.42 12.92 -1.95
C PHE A 42 8.31 12.73 -2.99
N LEU A 43 7.91 11.48 -3.26
CA LEU A 43 6.87 11.20 -4.27
C LEU A 43 5.54 11.87 -3.93
N VAL A 44 5.08 11.82 -2.69
CA VAL A 44 3.81 12.45 -2.29
C VAL A 44 3.87 13.97 -2.44
N THR A 45 5.03 14.57 -2.13
CA THR A 45 5.25 16.01 -2.28
C THR A 45 5.23 16.42 -3.76
N MET A 46 5.93 15.69 -4.61
CA MET A 46 6.03 16.03 -6.04
C MET A 46 4.75 15.75 -6.82
N ALA A 47 4.04 14.70 -6.47
CA ALA A 47 2.77 14.36 -7.09
C ALA A 47 1.61 15.25 -6.59
N ASN A 48 1.69 15.73 -5.35
CA ASN A 48 0.60 16.39 -4.63
C ASN A 48 -0.71 15.58 -4.75
N ARG A 49 -0.60 14.27 -4.49
CA ARG A 49 -1.68 13.28 -4.55
C ARG A 49 -1.60 12.33 -3.39
N PRO A 50 -2.70 11.71 -2.95
CA PRO A 50 -2.66 10.72 -1.89
C PRO A 50 -1.65 9.62 -2.18
N LEU A 51 -0.82 9.29 -1.18
CA LEU A 51 0.08 8.15 -1.19
C LEU A 51 -0.29 7.23 -0.03
N LEU A 52 -0.69 6.02 -0.38
CA LEU A 52 -0.99 4.96 0.58
C LEU A 52 0.12 3.93 0.55
N TYR A 53 0.52 3.44 1.72
CA TYR A 53 1.57 2.43 1.79
C TYR A 53 1.25 1.29 2.76
N VAL A 54 1.86 0.15 2.52
CA VAL A 54 2.01 -0.93 3.48
C VAL A 54 3.50 -1.15 3.74
N PRO A 55 3.92 -1.48 4.97
CA PRO A 55 5.33 -1.76 5.23
C PRO A 55 5.71 -3.15 4.72
N GLY A 56 6.87 -3.25 4.09
CA GLY A 56 7.55 -4.51 3.82
C GLY A 56 8.44 -4.95 4.99
N ASN A 57 9.16 -6.04 4.83
CA ASN A 57 10.02 -6.59 5.89
C ASN A 57 11.32 -5.82 6.11
N HIS A 58 11.71 -4.95 5.18
CA HIS A 58 12.86 -4.05 5.32
C HIS A 58 12.49 -2.68 5.91
N ASP A 59 11.21 -2.40 6.12
CA ASP A 59 10.70 -1.10 6.56
C ASP A 59 10.60 -0.96 8.10
N ALA A 60 11.41 -1.69 8.86
CA ALA A 60 11.44 -1.59 10.32
C ALA A 60 11.66 -0.14 10.83
N ALA A 61 12.40 0.65 10.06
CA ALA A 61 12.67 2.05 10.38
C ALA A 61 11.41 2.94 10.40
N TYR A 62 10.33 2.53 9.73
CA TYR A 62 9.07 3.28 9.71
C TYR A 62 8.40 3.37 11.09
N ALA A 63 8.74 2.48 12.02
CA ALA A 63 8.26 2.56 13.41
C ALA A 63 8.78 3.82 14.12
N ALA A 64 10.00 4.27 13.80
CA ALA A 64 10.63 5.45 14.38
C ALA A 64 10.46 6.70 13.49
N ALA A 65 10.51 6.53 12.17
CA ALA A 65 10.45 7.61 11.19
C ALA A 65 9.57 7.17 9.98
N PRO A 66 8.25 7.25 10.10
CA PRO A 66 7.36 6.89 9.01
C PRO A 66 7.47 7.88 7.85
N PRO A 67 7.08 7.49 6.63
CA PRO A 67 7.00 8.39 5.50
C PRO A 67 6.07 9.58 5.78
N GLU A 68 6.58 10.80 5.70
CA GLU A 68 5.80 12.02 5.93
C GLU A 68 4.82 12.27 4.79
N GLY A 69 3.60 12.69 5.13
CA GLY A 69 2.55 12.97 4.14
C GLY A 69 1.92 11.73 3.49
N CYS A 70 2.27 10.53 3.97
CA CYS A 70 1.77 9.26 3.45
C CYS A 70 0.89 8.55 4.49
N ASP A 71 -0.11 7.81 4.03
CA ASP A 71 -1.03 7.07 4.89
C ASP A 71 -0.71 5.58 4.93
N CYS A 72 -0.44 5.04 6.12
CA CYS A 72 -0.28 3.60 6.32
C CYS A 72 -1.66 2.91 6.29
N VAL A 73 -1.83 1.97 5.36
CA VAL A 73 -3.07 1.21 5.18
C VAL A 73 -2.94 -0.26 5.58
N ASP A 74 -1.85 -0.64 6.24
CA ASP A 74 -1.66 -2.02 6.69
C ASP A 74 -2.77 -2.48 7.65
N GLY A 75 -3.42 -3.59 7.30
CA GLY A 75 -4.57 -4.13 8.03
C GLY A 75 -5.80 -3.23 8.03
N LYS A 76 -5.95 -2.35 7.03
CA LYS A 76 -7.06 -1.41 6.91
C LYS A 76 -7.74 -1.52 5.54
N LEU A 77 -9.05 -1.23 5.53
CA LEU A 77 -9.80 -0.93 4.32
C LEU A 77 -10.07 0.58 4.32
N VAL A 78 -9.62 1.26 3.28
CA VAL A 78 -9.82 2.70 3.07
C VAL A 78 -10.54 2.96 1.75
N THR A 79 -11.15 4.13 1.63
CA THR A 79 -11.76 4.56 0.36
C THR A 79 -11.13 5.89 -0.04
N VAL A 80 -10.50 5.92 -1.20
CA VAL A 80 -9.87 7.11 -1.76
C VAL A 80 -10.35 7.31 -3.20
N ASN A 81 -10.85 8.47 -3.52
CA ASN A 81 -11.39 8.80 -4.85
C ASN A 81 -12.46 7.79 -5.35
N GLY A 82 -13.26 7.24 -4.43
CA GLY A 82 -14.27 6.23 -4.75
C GLY A 82 -13.75 4.79 -4.88
N LEU A 83 -12.42 4.60 -4.87
CA LEU A 83 -11.79 3.28 -4.92
C LEU A 83 -11.61 2.74 -3.49
N ARG A 84 -12.03 1.49 -3.28
CA ARG A 84 -11.80 0.76 -2.03
C ARG A 84 -10.47 0.02 -2.09
N ILE A 85 -9.58 0.34 -1.14
CA ILE A 85 -8.22 -0.20 -1.08
C ILE A 85 -8.06 -0.96 0.22
N LEU A 86 -7.62 -2.20 0.12
CA LEU A 86 -7.31 -3.08 1.23
C LEU A 86 -5.81 -3.33 1.27
N GLY A 87 -5.15 -2.89 2.35
CA GLY A 87 -3.71 -3.05 2.51
C GLY A 87 -3.35 -4.19 3.47
N PHE A 88 -2.39 -5.01 3.05
CA PHE A 88 -1.67 -5.95 3.91
C PHE A 88 -0.19 -5.89 3.58
N GLY A 89 0.62 -5.50 4.56
CA GLY A 89 2.07 -5.48 4.45
C GLY A 89 2.70 -6.70 5.08
N GLY A 90 3.95 -6.91 4.74
CA GLY A 90 4.82 -7.94 5.27
C GLY A 90 5.15 -9.05 4.28
N SER A 91 6.10 -9.88 4.64
CA SER A 91 6.57 -11.02 3.85
C SER A 91 6.33 -12.35 4.56
N PRO A 92 6.48 -13.49 3.87
CA PRO A 92 6.60 -14.78 4.51
C PRO A 92 7.74 -14.79 5.53
N MET A 93 7.58 -15.54 6.62
CA MET A 93 8.59 -15.65 7.68
C MET A 93 9.79 -16.45 7.21
N TYR A 94 10.98 -15.85 7.27
CA TYR A 94 12.25 -16.54 6.97
C TYR A 94 13.35 -16.25 7.99
N SER A 95 13.34 -15.12 8.71
CA SER A 95 14.36 -14.77 9.70
C SER A 95 13.78 -14.37 11.07
N GLY A 96 12.44 -14.27 11.18
CA GLY A 96 11.77 -13.80 12.40
C GLY A 96 11.89 -12.30 12.63
N GLY A 97 12.22 -11.53 11.61
CA GLY A 97 12.29 -10.07 11.64
C GLY A 97 10.91 -9.39 11.68
N PRO A 98 10.89 -8.05 11.75
CA PRO A 98 9.67 -7.27 11.71
C PRO A 98 8.90 -7.49 10.40
N HIS A 99 7.58 -7.36 10.46
CA HIS A 99 6.68 -7.53 9.31
C HIS A 99 6.82 -8.87 8.55
N GLN A 100 7.37 -9.90 9.20
CA GLN A 100 7.41 -11.27 8.68
C GLN A 100 6.34 -12.10 9.37
N TYR A 101 5.54 -12.81 8.59
CA TYR A 101 4.40 -13.57 9.11
C TYR A 101 4.39 -15.00 8.59
N THR A 102 4.07 -15.95 9.48
CA THR A 102 3.68 -17.29 9.05
C THR A 102 2.33 -17.24 8.34
N GLU A 103 2.03 -18.24 7.50
CA GLU A 103 0.71 -18.36 6.85
C GLU A 103 -0.42 -18.26 7.87
N ARG A 104 -0.31 -18.95 9.00
CA ARG A 104 -1.30 -18.94 10.08
C ARG A 104 -1.50 -17.53 10.67
N GLN A 105 -0.43 -16.76 10.83
CA GLN A 105 -0.51 -15.38 11.32
C GLN A 105 -1.18 -14.47 10.27
N MET A 106 -0.82 -14.62 9.00
CA MET A 106 -1.42 -13.85 7.91
C MET A 106 -2.90 -14.17 7.76
N GLU A 107 -3.30 -15.44 7.78
CA GLU A 107 -4.70 -15.85 7.79
C GLU A 107 -5.49 -15.24 8.96
N ALA A 108 -4.90 -15.21 10.15
CA ALA A 108 -5.54 -14.60 11.31
C ALA A 108 -5.74 -13.08 11.12
N ARG A 109 -4.77 -12.38 10.52
CA ARG A 109 -4.87 -10.95 10.17
C ARG A 109 -6.01 -10.72 9.17
N ILE A 110 -6.05 -11.49 8.09
CA ILE A 110 -7.09 -11.42 7.05
C ILE A 110 -8.47 -11.68 7.66
N ARG A 111 -8.61 -12.70 8.48
CA ARG A 111 -9.87 -13.06 9.14
C ARG A 111 -10.36 -11.95 10.07
N LYS A 112 -9.45 -11.37 10.87
CA LYS A 112 -9.76 -10.26 11.77
C LYS A 112 -10.26 -9.03 10.99
N LEU A 113 -9.65 -8.72 9.87
CA LEU A 113 -10.07 -7.60 9.02
C LEU A 113 -11.39 -7.89 8.32
N GLY A 114 -11.58 -9.09 7.78
CA GLY A 114 -12.85 -9.52 7.17
C GLY A 114 -14.03 -9.39 8.13
N TRP A 115 -13.83 -9.65 9.41
CA TRP A 115 -14.84 -9.47 10.46
C TRP A 115 -15.17 -7.98 10.67
N LYS A 116 -14.13 -7.11 10.70
CA LYS A 116 -14.32 -5.65 10.82
C LYS A 116 -15.11 -5.09 9.63
N ILE A 117 -14.76 -5.52 8.42
CA ILE A 117 -15.43 -5.07 7.18
C ILE A 117 -16.90 -5.50 7.16
N ARG A 118 -17.20 -6.74 7.56
CA ARG A 118 -18.59 -7.23 7.66
C ARG A 118 -19.41 -6.45 8.69
N ARG A 119 -18.84 -6.17 9.86
CA ARG A 119 -19.52 -5.36 10.89
C ARG A 119 -19.77 -3.92 10.46
N ALA A 120 -18.89 -3.34 9.65
CA ALA A 120 -19.07 -2.01 9.09
C ALA A 120 -20.04 -1.97 7.88
N GLY A 121 -20.79 -3.04 7.61
CA GLY A 121 -21.75 -3.13 6.50
C GLY A 121 -21.09 -3.37 5.13
N GLY A 122 -19.79 -3.68 5.12
CA GLY A 122 -19.05 -4.00 3.91
C GLY A 122 -19.22 -5.46 3.50
N ARG A 123 -19.55 -5.72 2.24
CA ARG A 123 -19.50 -7.05 1.64
C ARG A 123 -18.15 -7.22 0.92
N LEU A 124 -17.29 -8.11 1.41
CA LEU A 124 -16.20 -8.64 0.58
C LEU A 124 -16.85 -9.52 -0.49
N ARG A 125 -16.89 -9.06 -1.72
CA ARG A 125 -17.18 -9.96 -2.85
C ARG A 125 -15.94 -10.80 -3.06
N GLY A 126 -16.05 -12.11 -2.87
CA GLY A 126 -15.03 -13.05 -3.34
C GLY A 126 -14.83 -12.89 -4.85
N PRO A 127 -13.72 -13.44 -5.43
CA PRO A 127 -13.44 -13.29 -6.84
C PRO A 127 -14.60 -13.83 -7.66
N SER A 128 -15.47 -12.93 -8.10
CA SER A 128 -16.53 -13.22 -9.06
C SER A 128 -15.87 -13.33 -10.41
N LYS A 129 -16.07 -14.48 -11.06
CA LYS A 129 -15.74 -14.64 -12.45
C LYS A 129 -16.41 -13.51 -13.25
N ARG A 130 -15.58 -12.62 -13.82
CA ARG A 130 -15.93 -11.59 -14.80
C ARG A 130 -17.00 -10.57 -14.35
N THR A 131 -16.54 -9.43 -13.95
CA THR A 131 -17.14 -8.15 -14.36
C THR A 131 -16.04 -7.08 -14.31
N SER A 132 -16.02 -6.25 -15.36
CA SER A 132 -15.17 -5.09 -15.66
C SER A 132 -14.39 -4.49 -14.47
N ALA A 133 -13.11 -4.29 -14.72
CA ALA A 133 -12.12 -3.60 -13.88
C ALA A 133 -12.61 -2.22 -13.45
N GLN A 134 -13.31 -2.16 -12.37
CA GLN A 134 -13.73 -0.88 -11.83
C GLN A 134 -13.84 -0.98 -10.34
N ASP A 135 -13.28 -1.26 -9.41
CA ASP A 135 -13.54 -0.83 -8.02
C ASP A 135 -12.70 -1.43 -6.88
N GLU A 136 -11.76 -2.34 -7.12
CA GLU A 136 -10.93 -2.84 -6.00
C GLU A 136 -9.46 -3.01 -6.41
N ALA A 137 -8.57 -2.24 -5.80
CA ALA A 137 -7.13 -2.48 -5.84
C ALA A 137 -6.69 -3.22 -4.57
N PHE A 138 -5.97 -4.31 -4.76
CA PHE A 138 -5.32 -5.05 -3.68
C PHE A 138 -3.84 -4.70 -3.68
N CYS A 139 -3.35 -4.14 -2.56
CA CYS A 139 -1.92 -3.88 -2.37
C CYS A 139 -1.37 -4.92 -1.40
N ALA A 140 -0.54 -5.82 -1.91
CA ALA A 140 0.22 -6.79 -1.13
C ALA A 140 1.71 -6.57 -1.39
N ALA A 141 2.51 -6.57 -0.34
CA ALA A 141 3.97 -6.58 -0.39
C ALA A 141 4.49 -8.01 -0.22
#